data_8ffcce9e38e763947fb81f02b50f2e4c
#
_entry.id   8ffcce9e38e763947fb81f02b50f2e4c
#
_cell.length_a   1.000
_cell.length_b   1.000
_cell.length_c   1.000
_cell.angle_alpha   90.00
_cell.angle_beta   90.00
_cell.angle_gamma   90.00
#
_symmetry.space_group_name_H-M   'P 1'
#
loop_
_entity.id
_entity.type
_entity.pdbx_description
1 polymer ?
#
loop_
_entity_poly.entity_id
_entity_poly.type
_entity_poly.pdbx_seq_one_letter_code
_entity_poly.pdbx_strand_id
1 'polypeptide(L)'
;MLDGALAAALDDGLSQLTFGRLAKRLGISDRTIVYYFPTKEDLVGEVILAMGLQLQDALAAAFTAPAASHRELMAAAWPVVAVAEHDRVFALFFEATGLAAVGRDPYRDLVPTLVAAWIEWAAAFIEGPPQHRRAEAETAVALLDGLLLLRQLAGPEAADRAATAFGIR
;
A
#
# COMPACT_ATOMS: atom_id res chain seq x y z
N MET A 1 9.35 14.70 -10.77
CA MET A 1 8.14 15.34 -10.19
C MET A 1 7.42 14.39 -9.26
N LEU A 2 7.01 13.22 -9.74
CA LEU A 2 6.31 12.21 -8.94
C LEU A 2 7.12 11.74 -7.73
N ASP A 3 8.42 11.46 -7.89
CA ASP A 3 9.30 11.07 -6.78
C ASP A 3 9.34 12.11 -5.65
N GLY A 4 9.33 13.39 -6.03
CA GLY A 4 9.27 14.48 -5.04
C GLY A 4 7.91 14.58 -4.34
N ALA A 5 6.82 14.28 -5.04
CA ALA A 5 5.48 14.21 -4.45
C ALA A 5 5.34 13.00 -3.50
N LEU A 6 5.86 11.84 -3.92
CA LEU A 6 5.91 10.65 -3.08
C LEU A 6 6.72 10.87 -1.81
N ALA A 7 7.93 11.44 -1.93
CA ALA A 7 8.77 11.78 -0.78
C ALA A 7 8.07 12.77 0.16
N ALA A 8 7.35 13.78 -0.38
CA ALA A 8 6.58 14.72 0.42
C ALA A 8 5.43 14.02 1.18
N ALA A 9 4.72 13.12 0.52
CA ALA A 9 3.65 12.35 1.14
C ALA A 9 4.16 11.42 2.23
N LEU A 10 5.27 10.72 2.00
CA LEU A 10 5.88 9.81 2.99
C LEU A 10 6.42 10.57 4.23
N ASP A 11 6.86 11.82 4.07
CA ASP A 11 7.36 12.63 5.20
C ASP A 11 6.24 13.33 5.97
N ASP A 12 5.24 13.88 5.26
CA ASP A 12 4.27 14.82 5.81
C ASP A 12 2.83 14.25 5.90
N GLY A 13 2.56 13.12 5.23
CA GLY A 13 1.23 12.51 5.09
C GLY A 13 0.42 13.08 3.91
N LEU A 14 -0.62 12.32 3.50
CA LEU A 14 -1.51 12.68 2.37
C LEU A 14 -2.36 13.92 2.66
N SER A 15 -2.77 14.10 3.90
CA SER A 15 -3.57 15.25 4.33
C SER A 15 -2.81 16.58 4.13
N GLN A 16 -1.48 16.54 4.21
CA GLN A 16 -0.61 17.70 4.05
C GLN A 16 -0.12 17.90 2.61
N LEU A 17 -0.37 16.94 1.72
CA LEU A 17 0.02 17.02 0.33
C LEU A 17 -0.85 18.03 -0.42
N THR A 18 -0.33 19.25 -0.64
CA THR A 18 -0.97 20.33 -1.37
C THR A 18 -0.04 20.89 -2.42
N PHE A 19 -0.58 21.49 -3.49
CA PHE A 19 0.22 22.09 -4.56
C PHE A 19 1.25 23.10 -4.03
N GLY A 20 0.81 24.03 -3.18
CA GLY A 20 1.71 25.05 -2.62
C GLY A 20 2.82 24.48 -1.74
N ARG A 21 2.53 23.47 -0.92
CA ARG A 21 3.57 22.80 -0.11
C ARG A 21 4.55 22.02 -0.97
N LEU A 22 4.03 21.29 -1.97
CA LEU A 22 4.87 20.55 -2.91
C LEU A 22 5.74 21.48 -3.75
N ALA A 23 5.18 22.58 -4.28
CA ALA A 23 5.91 23.58 -5.04
C ALA A 23 7.04 24.22 -4.20
N LYS A 24 6.74 24.59 -2.95
CA LYS A 24 7.74 25.12 -2.01
C LYS A 24 8.86 24.12 -1.73
N ARG A 25 8.51 22.85 -1.51
CA ARG A 25 9.49 21.77 -1.22
C ARG A 25 10.41 21.54 -2.41
N LEU A 26 9.87 21.59 -3.63
CA LEU A 26 10.62 21.33 -4.87
C LEU A 26 11.31 22.58 -5.45
N GLY A 27 11.09 23.76 -4.87
CA GLY A 27 11.65 25.02 -5.36
C GLY A 27 11.12 25.46 -6.72
N ILE A 28 9.85 25.14 -7.04
CA ILE A 28 9.19 25.44 -8.31
C ILE A 28 7.89 26.20 -8.09
N SER A 29 7.22 26.62 -9.16
CA SER A 29 5.93 27.29 -9.06
C SER A 29 4.76 26.32 -8.93
N ASP A 30 3.66 26.76 -8.28
CA ASP A 30 2.39 26.00 -8.23
C ASP A 30 1.89 25.68 -9.64
N ARG A 31 2.07 26.60 -10.60
CA ARG A 31 1.70 26.40 -12.00
C ARG A 31 2.43 25.21 -12.62
N THR A 32 3.68 24.96 -12.23
CA THR A 32 4.44 23.81 -12.68
C THR A 32 3.84 22.53 -12.12
N ILE A 33 3.42 22.52 -10.83
CA ILE A 33 2.75 21.35 -10.23
C ILE A 33 1.44 21.06 -10.97
N VAL A 34 0.59 22.06 -11.20
CA VAL A 34 -0.69 21.94 -11.91
C VAL A 34 -0.52 21.44 -13.35
N TYR A 35 0.61 21.73 -14.01
CA TYR A 35 0.91 21.16 -15.33
C TYR A 35 1.07 19.64 -15.30
N TYR A 36 1.68 19.09 -14.24
CA TYR A 36 1.87 17.64 -14.08
C TYR A 36 0.67 16.95 -13.42
N PHE A 37 0.01 17.61 -12.50
CA PHE A 37 -1.13 17.10 -11.75
C PHE A 37 -2.25 18.15 -11.81
N PRO A 38 -3.15 18.07 -12.81
CA PRO A 38 -4.20 19.08 -13.03
C PRO A 38 -5.12 19.29 -11.83
N THR A 39 -5.37 18.22 -11.06
CA THR A 39 -6.21 18.25 -9.85
C THR A 39 -5.46 17.66 -8.64
N LYS A 40 -5.99 17.91 -7.44
CA LYS A 40 -5.48 17.26 -6.22
C LYS A 40 -5.70 15.74 -6.26
N GLU A 41 -6.78 15.34 -6.86
CA GLU A 41 -7.16 13.94 -7.09
C GLU A 41 -6.09 13.23 -7.94
N ASP A 42 -5.64 13.86 -9.02
CA ASP A 42 -4.55 13.35 -9.87
C ASP A 42 -3.26 13.21 -9.08
N LEU A 43 -2.88 14.25 -8.32
CA LEU A 43 -1.67 14.21 -7.49
C LEU A 43 -1.70 13.07 -6.47
N VAL A 44 -2.79 12.93 -5.75
CA VAL A 44 -2.95 11.87 -4.73
C VAL A 44 -2.99 10.49 -5.39
N GLY A 45 -3.73 10.35 -6.48
CA GLY A 45 -3.85 9.11 -7.23
C GLY A 45 -2.49 8.60 -7.73
N GLU A 46 -1.71 9.47 -8.36
CA GLU A 46 -0.37 9.13 -8.86
C GLU A 46 0.60 8.75 -7.74
N VAL A 47 0.54 9.45 -6.60
CA VAL A 47 1.39 9.13 -5.43
C VAL A 47 1.04 7.76 -4.87
N ILE A 48 -0.24 7.46 -4.66
CA ILE A 48 -0.69 6.16 -4.13
C ILE A 48 -0.37 5.03 -5.11
N LEU A 49 -0.57 5.26 -6.41
CA LEU A 49 -0.24 4.28 -7.45
C LEU A 49 1.27 3.98 -7.48
N ALA A 50 2.11 5.02 -7.47
CA ALA A 50 3.57 4.85 -7.47
C ALA A 50 4.06 4.07 -6.26
N MET A 51 3.52 4.36 -5.09
CA MET A 51 3.81 3.63 -3.84
C MET A 51 3.41 2.14 -3.97
N GLY A 52 2.21 1.89 -4.51
CA GLY A 52 1.71 0.53 -4.72
C GLY A 52 2.59 -0.26 -5.69
N LEU A 53 3.01 0.32 -6.82
CA LEU A 53 3.86 -0.33 -7.80
C LEU A 53 5.25 -0.68 -7.24
N GLN A 54 5.87 0.20 -6.46
CA GLN A 54 7.16 -0.09 -5.81
C GLN A 54 7.05 -1.29 -4.86
N LEU A 55 5.96 -1.38 -4.10
CA LEU A 55 5.74 -2.50 -3.19
C LEU A 55 5.44 -3.80 -3.96
N GLN A 56 4.67 -3.74 -5.06
CA GLN A 56 4.42 -4.90 -5.92
C GLN A 56 5.71 -5.44 -6.53
N ASP A 57 6.62 -4.59 -6.99
CA ASP A 57 7.91 -5.01 -7.54
C ASP A 57 8.74 -5.74 -6.47
N ALA A 58 8.79 -5.23 -5.24
CA ALA A 58 9.51 -5.87 -4.14
C ALA A 58 8.89 -7.23 -3.76
N LEU A 59 7.57 -7.33 -3.71
CA LEU A 59 6.85 -8.58 -3.42
C LEU A 59 6.96 -9.59 -4.56
N ALA A 60 6.85 -9.15 -5.82
CA ALA A 60 6.98 -10.03 -6.98
C ALA A 60 8.34 -10.74 -7.01
N ALA A 61 9.40 -10.07 -6.57
CA ALA A 61 10.72 -10.68 -6.46
C ALA A 61 10.79 -11.80 -5.41
N ALA A 62 9.93 -11.76 -4.38
CA ALA A 62 9.84 -12.79 -3.34
C ALA A 62 8.95 -13.98 -3.73
N PHE A 63 8.01 -13.79 -4.66
CA PHE A 63 7.09 -14.82 -5.12
C PHE A 63 7.71 -15.67 -6.25
N THR A 64 8.69 -16.51 -5.87
CA THR A 64 9.49 -17.30 -6.83
C THR A 64 8.76 -18.53 -7.37
N ALA A 65 7.67 -18.95 -6.76
CA ALA A 65 6.80 -20.05 -7.17
C ALA A 65 5.34 -19.74 -6.80
N PRO A 66 4.36 -20.32 -7.51
CA PRO A 66 2.96 -20.21 -7.11
C PRO A 66 2.75 -20.80 -5.70
N ALA A 67 1.95 -20.11 -4.89
CA ALA A 67 1.60 -20.53 -3.55
C ALA A 67 0.33 -21.41 -3.55
N ALA A 68 0.31 -22.48 -2.76
CA ALA A 68 -0.88 -23.33 -2.63
C ALA A 68 -1.97 -22.68 -1.76
N SER A 69 -1.64 -21.65 -0.97
CA SER A 69 -2.57 -21.00 -0.03
C SER A 69 -2.12 -19.58 0.31
N HIS A 70 -3.05 -18.80 0.90
CA HIS A 70 -2.74 -17.50 1.50
C HIS A 70 -1.58 -17.58 2.51
N ARG A 71 -1.46 -18.68 3.25
CA ARG A 71 -0.41 -18.85 4.27
C ARG A 71 0.98 -18.93 3.64
N GLU A 72 1.13 -19.66 2.54
CA GLU A 72 2.39 -19.71 1.80
C GLU A 72 2.73 -18.39 1.15
N LEU A 73 1.74 -17.74 0.54
CA LEU A 73 1.91 -16.40 -0.02
C LEU A 73 2.36 -15.40 1.05
N MET A 74 1.72 -15.43 2.22
CA MET A 74 2.05 -14.58 3.36
C MET A 74 3.44 -14.88 3.93
N ALA A 75 3.85 -16.15 4.00
CA ALA A 75 5.19 -16.52 4.46
C ALA A 75 6.30 -15.95 3.56
N ALA A 76 6.04 -15.83 2.25
CA ALA A 76 6.94 -15.16 1.31
C ALA A 76 6.85 -13.63 1.42
N ALA A 77 5.65 -13.07 1.64
CA ALA A 77 5.42 -11.63 1.69
C ALA A 77 5.93 -10.98 2.99
N TRP A 78 5.71 -11.63 4.15
CA TRP A 78 5.96 -11.04 5.46
C TRP A 78 7.39 -10.51 5.65
N PRO A 79 8.47 -11.26 5.30
CA PRO A 79 9.85 -10.76 5.42
C PRO A 79 10.14 -9.53 4.56
N VAL A 80 9.39 -9.34 3.46
CA VAL A 80 9.54 -8.19 2.56
C VAL A 80 8.86 -6.97 3.14
N VAL A 81 7.62 -7.11 3.64
CA VAL A 81 6.81 -5.95 4.03
C VAL A 81 6.99 -5.54 5.49
N ALA A 82 7.36 -6.48 6.38
CA ALA A 82 7.48 -6.24 7.82
C ALA A 82 8.84 -5.65 8.21
N VAL A 83 9.35 -4.71 7.44
CA VAL A 83 10.63 -4.03 7.65
C VAL A 83 10.41 -2.54 7.92
N ALA A 84 11.34 -1.92 8.64
CA ALA A 84 11.23 -0.52 9.05
C ALA A 84 11.15 0.46 7.85
N GLU A 85 11.79 0.11 6.74
CA GLU A 85 11.79 0.88 5.50
C GLU A 85 10.38 1.06 4.91
N HIS A 86 9.50 0.07 5.13
CA HIS A 86 8.13 0.09 4.63
C HIS A 86 7.11 0.68 5.64
N ASP A 87 7.51 0.94 6.89
CA ASP A 87 6.58 1.43 7.90
C ASP A 87 5.87 2.74 7.48
N ARG A 88 6.59 3.66 6.81
CA ARG A 88 5.99 4.91 6.30
C ARG A 88 5.03 4.69 5.13
N VAL A 89 5.32 3.71 4.28
CA VAL A 89 4.44 3.33 3.16
C VAL A 89 3.09 2.84 3.69
N PHE A 90 3.13 1.96 4.69
CA PHE A 90 1.90 1.45 5.30
C PHE A 90 1.17 2.49 6.16
N ALA A 91 1.89 3.38 6.86
CA ALA A 91 1.25 4.50 7.54
C ALA A 91 0.46 5.38 6.56
N LEU A 92 1.01 5.66 5.38
CA LEU A 92 0.35 6.42 4.32
C LEU A 92 -0.87 5.67 3.75
N PHE A 93 -0.75 4.36 3.55
CA PHE A 93 -1.87 3.51 3.11
C PHE A 93 -3.02 3.50 4.14
N PHE A 94 -2.71 3.38 5.43
CA PHE A 94 -3.74 3.43 6.49
C PHE A 94 -4.36 4.82 6.65
N GLU A 95 -3.60 5.91 6.42
CA GLU A 95 -4.17 7.26 6.32
C GLU A 95 -5.19 7.33 5.18
N ALA A 96 -4.82 6.86 3.98
CA ALA A 96 -5.73 6.81 2.83
C ALA A 96 -6.98 6.00 3.11
N THR A 97 -6.83 4.81 3.73
CA THR A 97 -7.93 3.93 4.12
C THR A 97 -8.87 4.60 5.13
N GLY A 98 -8.32 5.27 6.14
CA GLY A 98 -9.11 6.04 7.10
C GLY A 98 -9.90 7.18 6.45
N LEU A 99 -9.29 7.91 5.51
CA LEU A 99 -9.96 8.97 4.75
C LEU A 99 -11.07 8.40 3.84
N ALA A 100 -10.85 7.24 3.22
CA ALA A 100 -11.86 6.55 2.42
C ALA A 100 -13.05 6.11 3.28
N ALA A 101 -12.80 5.54 4.46
CA ALA A 101 -13.83 5.05 5.37
C ALA A 101 -14.79 6.16 5.86
N VAL A 102 -14.32 7.41 5.94
CA VAL A 102 -15.16 8.58 6.27
C VAL A 102 -15.68 9.32 5.04
N GLY A 103 -15.56 8.72 3.85
CA GLY A 103 -16.13 9.22 2.59
C GLY A 103 -15.42 10.45 2.00
N ARG A 104 -14.13 10.64 2.30
CA ARG A 104 -13.37 11.79 1.77
C ARG A 104 -12.91 11.54 0.34
N ASP A 105 -13.21 12.51 -0.54
CA ASP A 105 -12.65 12.51 -1.89
C ASP A 105 -11.15 12.88 -1.85
N PRO A 106 -10.32 12.29 -2.74
CA PRO A 106 -10.62 11.26 -3.74
C PRO A 106 -10.56 9.82 -3.19
N TYR A 107 -10.24 9.65 -1.92
CA TYR A 107 -9.92 8.36 -1.29
C TYR A 107 -11.10 7.38 -1.31
N ARG A 108 -12.33 7.91 -1.20
CA ARG A 108 -13.57 7.10 -1.18
C ARG A 108 -13.67 6.14 -2.36
N ASP A 109 -13.30 6.58 -3.54
CA ASP A 109 -13.41 5.80 -4.78
C ASP A 109 -12.06 5.16 -5.16
N LEU A 110 -10.95 5.82 -4.84
CA LEU A 110 -9.60 5.37 -5.16
C LEU A 110 -9.19 4.14 -4.35
N VAL A 111 -9.38 4.15 -3.03
CA VAL A 111 -8.89 3.07 -2.16
C VAL A 111 -9.58 1.74 -2.42
N PRO A 112 -10.91 1.64 -2.57
CA PRO A 112 -11.55 0.38 -2.95
C PRO A 112 -11.06 -0.17 -4.29
N THR A 113 -10.82 0.70 -5.28
CA THR A 113 -10.27 0.31 -6.58
C THR A 113 -8.86 -0.25 -6.44
N LEU A 114 -8.03 0.39 -5.63
CA LEU A 114 -6.67 -0.07 -5.34
C LEU A 114 -6.68 -1.44 -4.63
N VAL A 115 -7.50 -1.62 -3.60
CA VAL A 115 -7.62 -2.89 -2.87
C VAL A 115 -8.07 -4.01 -3.79
N ALA A 116 -9.06 -3.76 -4.66
CA ALA A 116 -9.49 -4.73 -5.66
C ALA A 116 -8.36 -5.13 -6.61
N ALA A 117 -7.58 -4.17 -7.09
CA ALA A 117 -6.41 -4.42 -7.95
C ALA A 117 -5.33 -5.24 -7.23
N TRP A 118 -5.10 -4.99 -5.95
CA TRP A 118 -4.16 -5.77 -5.13
C TRP A 118 -4.61 -7.21 -4.93
N ILE A 119 -5.92 -7.46 -4.70
CA ILE A 119 -6.47 -8.81 -4.60
C ILE A 119 -6.28 -9.57 -5.93
N GLU A 120 -6.61 -8.95 -7.06
CA GLU A 120 -6.42 -9.58 -8.38
C GLU A 120 -4.93 -9.86 -8.67
N TRP A 121 -4.04 -8.92 -8.33
CA TRP A 121 -2.60 -9.12 -8.47
C TRP A 121 -2.09 -10.27 -7.58
N ALA A 122 -2.46 -10.32 -6.31
CA ALA A 122 -2.08 -11.39 -5.39
C ALA A 122 -2.61 -12.76 -5.83
N ALA A 123 -3.85 -12.80 -6.38
CA ALA A 123 -4.45 -14.03 -6.89
C ALA A 123 -3.67 -14.66 -8.05
N ALA A 124 -2.87 -13.86 -8.78
CA ALA A 124 -2.03 -14.37 -9.86
C ALA A 124 -0.88 -15.27 -9.36
N PHE A 125 -0.50 -15.15 -8.10
CA PHE A 125 0.56 -15.95 -7.46
C PHE A 125 0.03 -17.16 -6.69
N ILE A 126 -1.28 -17.45 -6.74
CA ILE A 126 -1.90 -18.57 -6.02
C ILE A 126 -2.36 -19.63 -7.02
N GLU A 127 -2.15 -20.91 -6.67
CA GLU A 127 -2.58 -22.06 -7.46
C GLU A 127 -4.08 -22.31 -7.39
N GLY A 128 -4.61 -23.01 -8.39
CA GLY A 128 -5.99 -23.50 -8.37
C GLY A 128 -6.97 -22.72 -9.25
N PRO A 129 -8.26 -23.05 -9.17
CA PRO A 129 -9.30 -22.41 -9.97
C PRO A 129 -9.54 -20.94 -9.54
N PRO A 130 -10.06 -20.09 -10.45
CA PRO A 130 -10.17 -18.63 -10.21
C PRO A 130 -10.87 -18.24 -8.89
N GLN A 131 -11.95 -18.93 -8.52
CA GLN A 131 -12.68 -18.65 -7.27
C GLN A 131 -11.83 -18.94 -6.02
N HIS A 132 -11.08 -20.04 -6.04
CA HIS A 132 -10.17 -20.41 -4.96
C HIS A 132 -9.04 -19.37 -4.82
N ARG A 133 -8.36 -19.04 -5.93
CA ARG A 133 -7.28 -18.05 -5.95
C ARG A 133 -7.74 -16.70 -5.39
N ARG A 134 -8.94 -16.26 -5.78
CA ARG A 134 -9.51 -15.01 -5.29
C ARG A 134 -9.77 -15.05 -3.79
N ALA A 135 -10.40 -16.11 -3.28
CA ALA A 135 -10.69 -16.25 -1.84
C ALA A 135 -9.42 -16.29 -0.99
N GLU A 136 -8.39 -17.00 -1.47
CA GLU A 136 -7.07 -17.04 -0.82
C GLU A 136 -6.37 -15.67 -0.84
N ALA A 137 -6.46 -14.93 -1.96
CA ALA A 137 -5.90 -13.58 -2.07
C ALA A 137 -6.62 -12.57 -1.15
N GLU A 138 -7.95 -12.62 -1.08
CA GLU A 138 -8.75 -11.81 -0.15
C GLU A 138 -8.34 -12.08 1.30
N THR A 139 -8.12 -13.35 1.64
CA THR A 139 -7.65 -13.75 2.98
C THR A 139 -6.24 -13.24 3.25
N ALA A 140 -5.32 -13.36 2.27
CA ALA A 140 -3.95 -12.87 2.38
C ALA A 140 -3.92 -11.35 2.61
N VAL A 141 -4.65 -10.58 1.83
CA VAL A 141 -4.73 -9.11 1.96
C VAL A 141 -5.29 -8.72 3.33
N ALA A 142 -6.39 -9.34 3.77
CA ALA A 142 -7.01 -9.05 5.06
C ALA A 142 -6.07 -9.33 6.25
N LEU A 143 -5.34 -10.47 6.20
CA LEU A 143 -4.37 -10.82 7.25
C LEU A 143 -3.15 -9.88 7.22
N LEU A 144 -2.64 -9.57 6.02
CA LEU A 144 -1.50 -8.68 5.84
C LEU A 144 -1.79 -7.30 6.40
N ASP A 145 -2.92 -6.69 5.99
CA ASP A 145 -3.34 -5.38 6.46
C ASP A 145 -3.53 -5.36 7.99
N GLY A 146 -4.14 -6.40 8.55
CA GLY A 146 -4.30 -6.54 10.00
C GLY A 146 -2.97 -6.62 10.75
N LEU A 147 -2.02 -7.41 10.25
CA LEU A 147 -0.70 -7.55 10.85
C LEU A 147 0.14 -6.26 10.73
N LEU A 148 0.09 -5.60 9.58
CA LEU A 148 0.79 -4.33 9.36
C LEU A 148 0.18 -3.19 10.17
N LEU A 149 -1.13 -3.16 10.33
CA LEU A 149 -1.79 -2.21 11.24
C LEU A 149 -1.37 -2.47 12.70
N LEU A 150 -1.32 -3.75 13.11
CA LEU A 150 -0.83 -4.11 14.44
C LEU A 150 0.62 -3.66 14.65
N ARG A 151 1.48 -3.80 13.60
CA ARG A 151 2.87 -3.34 13.61
C ARG A 151 2.96 -1.82 13.85
N GLN A 152 2.09 -1.03 13.20
CA GLN A 152 2.04 0.42 13.39
C GLN A 152 1.58 0.83 14.80
N LEU A 153 0.63 0.10 15.38
CA LEU A 153 -0.02 0.48 16.64
C LEU A 153 0.64 -0.11 17.89
N ALA A 154 1.17 -1.33 17.77
CA ALA A 154 1.71 -2.09 18.92
C ALA A 154 3.18 -2.51 18.73
N GLY A 155 3.79 -2.10 17.62
CA GLY A 155 5.19 -2.36 17.32
C GLY A 155 5.47 -3.68 16.61
N PRO A 156 6.70 -3.82 16.05
CA PRO A 156 7.09 -4.95 15.21
C PRO A 156 7.01 -6.30 15.94
N GLU A 157 7.41 -6.34 17.21
CA GLU A 157 7.39 -7.59 17.99
C GLU A 157 5.97 -8.15 18.18
N ALA A 158 4.96 -7.28 18.36
CA ALA A 158 3.57 -7.71 18.49
C ALA A 158 3.06 -8.32 17.18
N ALA A 159 3.37 -7.69 16.06
CA ALA A 159 3.00 -8.19 14.74
C ALA A 159 3.71 -9.51 14.41
N ASP A 160 4.99 -9.65 14.73
CA ASP A 160 5.76 -10.88 14.52
C ASP A 160 5.23 -12.06 15.34
N ARG A 161 4.83 -11.81 16.61
CA ARG A 161 4.16 -12.86 17.42
C ARG A 161 2.83 -13.28 16.81
N ALA A 162 2.04 -12.32 16.31
CA ALA A 162 0.77 -12.62 15.66
C ALA A 162 0.99 -13.39 14.34
N ALA A 163 1.94 -12.96 13.50
CA ALA A 163 2.30 -13.66 12.26
C ALA A 163 2.72 -15.13 12.55
N THR A 164 3.52 -15.34 13.60
CA THR A 164 3.88 -16.70 14.06
C THR A 164 2.66 -17.51 14.48
N ALA A 165 1.73 -16.94 15.23
CA ALA A 165 0.50 -17.59 15.66
C ALA A 165 -0.42 -17.98 14.48
N PHE A 166 -0.39 -17.23 13.39
CA PHE A 166 -1.08 -17.56 12.14
C PHE A 166 -0.32 -18.58 11.26
N GLY A 167 0.89 -18.98 11.66
CA GLY A 167 1.74 -19.90 10.89
C GLY A 167 2.35 -19.27 9.63
N ILE A 168 2.56 -17.95 9.66
CA ILE A 168 3.16 -17.18 8.58
C ILE A 168 4.69 -17.09 8.75
N ARG A 169 5.18 -17.36 9.96
CA ARG A 169 6.60 -17.26 10.30
C ARG A 169 7.07 -18.46 11.10
#